data_c6af0adb7f4b890044ff97945ac6f98a
#
_entry.id   c6af0adb7f4b890044ff97945ac6f98a
#
_cell.length_a   1.000
_cell.length_b   1.000
_cell.length_c   1.000
_cell.angle_alpha   90.00
_cell.angle_beta   90.00
_cell.angle_gamma   90.00
#
_symmetry.space_group_name_H-M   'P 1'
#
loop_
_entity.id
_entity.type
_entity.pdbx_description
1 polymer ?
#
loop_
_entity_poly.entity_id
_entity_poly.type
_entity_poly.pdbx_seq_one_letter_code
_entity_poly.pdbx_strand_id
1 'polypeptide(L)'
;GDSVDSRSSLIDQINLLHEEKEHQKIIALIEGQPPAAMDYELTSLLARAYINYAQPYMDSFRDHIKHAIELLRSVEAEGMADPRWYYRIGTALYWQDEEESALTYLEQCLAMDPSNEDAPEIIAECKAAIQRRTVVRPLEVQRLIDYFDRNDFNYRVEDQSLHMGIGRGYFIFSIANEGT
;
A
#
# COMPACT_ATOMS: atom_id res chain seq x y z
N GLY A 1 27.90 28.32 -5.54
CA GLY A 1 27.26 28.76 -4.31
C GLY A 1 25.75 28.88 -4.45
N ASP A 2 25.28 29.62 -5.43
CA ASP A 2 23.84 29.96 -5.53
C ASP A 2 22.92 28.75 -5.77
N SER A 3 23.36 27.71 -6.50
CA SER A 3 22.55 26.54 -6.79
C SER A 3 22.35 25.63 -5.57
N VAL A 4 23.34 25.48 -4.70
CA VAL A 4 23.27 24.67 -3.48
C VAL A 4 22.37 25.34 -2.45
N ASP A 5 22.53 26.66 -2.26
CA ASP A 5 21.69 27.44 -1.34
C ASP A 5 20.24 27.48 -1.80
N SER A 6 20.01 27.60 -3.11
CA SER A 6 18.67 27.57 -3.70
C SER A 6 17.98 26.21 -3.51
N ARG A 7 18.72 25.10 -3.66
CA ARG A 7 18.19 23.74 -3.43
C ARG A 7 17.88 23.50 -1.95
N SER A 8 18.77 23.89 -1.03
CA SER A 8 18.55 23.76 0.41
C SER A 8 17.29 24.54 0.82
N SER A 9 17.10 25.74 0.31
CA SER A 9 15.92 26.57 0.55
C SER A 9 14.64 25.90 0.03
N LEU A 10 14.69 25.24 -1.12
CA LEU A 10 13.56 24.50 -1.69
C LEU A 10 13.17 23.33 -0.78
N ILE A 11 14.13 22.53 -0.31
CA ILE A 11 13.88 21.42 0.59
C ILE A 11 13.29 21.90 1.91
N ASP A 12 13.83 22.99 2.48
CA ASP A 12 13.31 23.58 3.73
C ASP A 12 11.86 24.04 3.56
N GLN A 13 11.54 24.67 2.43
CA GLN A 13 10.19 25.09 2.11
C GLN A 13 9.23 23.90 1.98
N ILE A 14 9.66 22.83 1.32
CA ILE A 14 8.88 21.59 1.20
C ILE A 14 8.59 20.99 2.58
N ASN A 15 9.59 20.94 3.45
CA ASN A 15 9.44 20.39 4.79
C ASN A 15 8.48 21.23 5.65
N LEU A 16 8.55 22.56 5.54
CA LEU A 16 7.62 23.45 6.24
C LEU A 16 6.18 23.22 5.76
N LEU A 17 5.96 23.16 4.44
CA LEU A 17 4.65 22.86 3.87
C LEU A 17 4.14 21.49 4.29
N HIS A 18 5.02 20.53 4.44
CA HIS A 18 4.65 19.19 4.92
C HIS A 18 4.16 19.22 6.37
N GLU A 19 4.84 19.94 7.26
CA GLU A 19 4.41 20.14 8.64
C GLU A 19 3.04 20.85 8.72
N GLU A 20 2.80 21.78 7.81
CA GLU A 20 1.51 22.49 7.68
C GLU A 20 0.43 21.66 6.98
N LYS A 21 0.73 20.47 6.52
CA LYS A 21 -0.16 19.57 5.75
C LYS A 21 -0.66 20.19 4.44
N GLU A 22 0.14 21.05 3.86
CA GLU A 22 -0.14 21.73 2.59
C GLU A 22 0.38 20.91 1.40
N HIS A 23 -0.10 19.68 1.27
CA HIS A 23 0.43 18.70 0.32
C HIS A 23 0.24 19.12 -1.14
N GLN A 24 -0.88 19.75 -1.46
CA GLN A 24 -1.16 20.26 -2.80
C GLN A 24 -0.15 21.34 -3.21
N LYS A 25 0.24 22.19 -2.28
CA LYS A 25 1.27 23.21 -2.53
C LYS A 25 2.64 22.60 -2.77
N ILE A 26 2.97 21.51 -2.07
CA ILE A 26 4.21 20.76 -2.30
C ILE A 26 4.22 20.19 -3.72
N ILE A 27 3.13 19.56 -4.16
CA ILE A 27 3.00 19.02 -5.51
C ILE A 27 3.24 20.12 -6.54
N ALA A 28 2.55 21.25 -6.42
CA ALA A 28 2.70 22.38 -7.35
C ALA A 28 4.15 22.92 -7.35
N LEU A 29 4.76 23.04 -6.18
CA LEU A 29 6.12 23.55 -6.03
C LEU A 29 7.15 22.64 -6.72
N ILE A 30 7.07 21.33 -6.50
CA ILE A 30 8.01 20.37 -7.09
C ILE A 30 7.76 20.22 -8.61
N GLU A 31 6.52 20.11 -9.03
CA GLU A 31 6.18 19.99 -10.45
C GLU A 31 6.51 21.27 -11.24
N GLY A 32 6.61 22.41 -10.57
CA GLY A 32 7.07 23.65 -11.17
C GLY A 32 8.59 23.73 -11.39
N GLN A 33 9.36 22.77 -10.86
CA GLN A 33 10.81 22.76 -11.04
C GLN A 33 11.20 22.30 -12.45
N PRO A 34 12.36 22.73 -12.98
CA PRO A 34 12.86 22.21 -14.25
C PRO A 34 13.07 20.69 -14.19
N PRO A 35 12.82 19.95 -15.30
CA PRO A 35 13.06 18.50 -15.30
C PRO A 35 14.47 18.09 -14.87
N ALA A 36 15.47 18.91 -15.16
CA ALA A 36 16.87 18.66 -14.76
C ALA A 36 17.08 18.74 -13.25
N ALA A 37 16.17 19.37 -12.49
CA ALA A 37 16.25 19.45 -11.04
C ALA A 37 15.68 18.20 -10.35
N MET A 38 14.93 17.37 -11.07
CA MET A 38 14.29 16.17 -10.52
C MET A 38 15.34 15.08 -10.28
N ASP A 39 15.59 14.81 -9.02
CA ASP A 39 16.48 13.76 -8.56
C ASP A 39 15.73 12.83 -7.59
N TYR A 40 16.44 11.90 -6.99
CA TYR A 40 15.86 10.97 -6.01
C TYR A 40 15.10 11.68 -4.91
N GLU A 41 15.69 12.70 -4.30
CA GLU A 41 15.09 13.38 -3.15
C GLU A 41 13.79 14.09 -3.53
N LEU A 42 13.80 14.90 -4.60
CA LEU A 42 12.59 15.59 -5.05
C LEU A 42 11.52 14.62 -5.55
N THR A 43 11.91 13.57 -6.25
CA THR A 43 10.97 12.54 -6.71
C THR A 43 10.31 11.83 -5.53
N SER A 44 11.08 11.47 -4.50
CA SER A 44 10.57 10.85 -3.28
C SER A 44 9.64 11.77 -2.50
N LEU A 45 9.98 13.06 -2.40
CA LEU A 45 9.14 14.05 -1.71
C LEU A 45 7.85 14.31 -2.48
N LEU A 46 7.89 14.30 -3.81
CA LEU A 46 6.70 14.41 -4.64
C LEU A 46 5.77 13.21 -4.43
N ALA A 47 6.32 12.00 -4.43
CA ALA A 47 5.55 10.79 -4.14
C ALA A 47 4.90 10.85 -2.75
N ARG A 48 5.65 11.27 -1.73
CA ARG A 48 5.11 11.47 -0.37
C ARG A 48 3.94 12.45 -0.37
N ALA A 49 4.08 13.56 -1.09
CA ALA A 49 3.03 14.56 -1.17
C ALA A 49 1.76 14.02 -1.84
N TYR A 50 1.88 13.25 -2.93
CA TYR A 50 0.74 12.59 -3.55
C TYR A 50 0.04 11.60 -2.64
N ILE A 51 0.80 10.77 -1.91
CA ILE A 51 0.24 9.80 -0.95
C ILE A 51 -0.55 10.52 0.15
N ASN A 52 0.01 11.60 0.70
CA ASN A 52 -0.63 12.35 1.77
C ASN A 52 -1.79 13.23 1.31
N TYR A 53 -1.74 13.72 0.07
CA TYR A 53 -2.83 14.49 -0.53
C TYR A 53 -4.04 13.61 -0.86
N ALA A 54 -3.81 12.40 -1.35
CA ALA A 54 -4.87 11.51 -1.77
C ALA A 54 -5.75 11.07 -0.60
N GLN A 55 -7.06 11.26 -0.73
CA GLN A 55 -8.03 10.84 0.27
C GLN A 55 -9.02 9.84 -0.36
N PRO A 56 -9.44 8.80 0.38
CA PRO A 56 -10.31 7.74 -0.16
C PRO A 56 -11.62 8.23 -0.76
N TYR A 57 -12.12 9.39 -0.34
CA TYR A 57 -13.36 9.98 -0.88
C TYR A 57 -13.18 10.70 -2.21
N MET A 58 -11.94 10.94 -2.64
CA MET A 58 -11.66 11.60 -3.93
C MET A 58 -11.83 10.62 -5.09
N ASP A 59 -12.47 11.05 -6.18
CA ASP A 59 -12.54 10.26 -7.41
C ASP A 59 -11.15 9.95 -7.98
N SER A 60 -10.20 10.86 -7.76
CA SER A 60 -8.81 10.76 -8.21
C SER A 60 -7.89 9.98 -7.26
N PHE A 61 -8.42 9.41 -6.16
CA PHE A 61 -7.62 8.75 -5.13
C PHE A 61 -6.69 7.67 -5.72
N ARG A 62 -7.26 6.74 -6.49
CA ARG A 62 -6.49 5.64 -7.07
C ARG A 62 -5.44 6.13 -8.06
N ASP A 63 -5.74 7.15 -8.85
CA ASP A 63 -4.80 7.73 -9.81
C ASP A 63 -3.62 8.41 -9.11
N HIS A 64 -3.87 9.12 -8.02
CA HIS A 64 -2.81 9.76 -7.22
C HIS A 64 -1.90 8.72 -6.56
N ILE A 65 -2.46 7.68 -5.98
CA ILE A 65 -1.67 6.61 -5.37
C ILE A 65 -0.85 5.87 -6.42
N LYS A 66 -1.46 5.54 -7.55
CA LYS A 66 -0.76 4.92 -8.69
C LYS A 66 0.41 5.77 -9.17
N HIS A 67 0.19 7.07 -9.32
CA HIS A 67 1.25 8.01 -9.74
C HIS A 67 2.39 8.05 -8.73
N ALA A 68 2.09 8.06 -7.43
CA ALA A 68 3.10 7.99 -6.38
C ALA A 68 3.95 6.72 -6.49
N ILE A 69 3.33 5.57 -6.74
CA ILE A 69 4.04 4.30 -6.92
C ILE A 69 4.95 4.37 -8.16
N GLU A 70 4.47 4.91 -9.26
CA GLU A 70 5.28 5.09 -10.48
C GLU A 70 6.50 5.98 -10.24
N LEU A 71 6.34 7.08 -9.50
CA LEU A 71 7.44 7.94 -9.09
C LEU A 71 8.47 7.19 -8.25
N LEU A 72 8.02 6.44 -7.24
CA LEU A 72 8.91 5.67 -6.37
C LEU A 72 9.65 4.57 -7.14
N ARG A 73 8.98 3.88 -8.05
CA ARG A 73 9.61 2.86 -8.88
C ARG A 73 10.66 3.45 -9.83
N SER A 74 10.46 4.69 -10.31
CA SER A 74 11.43 5.36 -11.19
C SER A 74 12.79 5.63 -10.52
N VAL A 75 12.82 5.64 -9.18
CA VAL A 75 14.03 5.87 -8.38
C VAL A 75 14.37 4.68 -7.47
N GLU A 76 13.92 3.49 -7.83
CA GLU A 76 14.09 2.27 -7.03
C GLU A 76 15.55 1.94 -6.75
N ALA A 77 16.45 2.15 -7.73
CA ALA A 77 17.87 1.84 -7.57
C ALA A 77 18.49 2.58 -6.37
N GLU A 78 18.12 3.84 -6.19
CA GLU A 78 18.55 4.64 -5.04
C GLU A 78 17.68 4.35 -3.81
N GLY A 79 16.40 4.10 -4.02
CA GLY A 79 15.41 3.82 -2.97
C GLY A 79 15.70 2.57 -2.16
N MET A 80 16.26 1.54 -2.77
CA MET A 80 16.59 0.28 -2.08
C MET A 80 17.58 0.46 -0.93
N ALA A 81 18.31 1.56 -0.88
CA ALA A 81 19.22 1.90 0.22
C ALA A 81 18.57 2.80 1.29
N ASP A 82 17.33 3.20 1.11
CA ASP A 82 16.64 4.17 1.98
C ASP A 82 15.38 3.55 2.60
N PRO A 83 15.32 3.37 3.93
CA PRO A 83 14.12 2.81 4.59
C PRO A 83 12.87 3.66 4.38
N ARG A 84 12.99 4.97 4.16
CA ARG A 84 11.85 5.85 3.89
C ARG A 84 11.20 5.53 2.55
N TRP A 85 11.98 5.10 1.55
CA TRP A 85 11.46 4.65 0.26
C TRP A 85 10.59 3.41 0.43
N TYR A 86 11.05 2.42 1.21
CA TYR A 86 10.28 1.22 1.52
C TYR A 86 8.98 1.54 2.26
N TYR A 87 9.03 2.47 3.21
CA TYR A 87 7.85 2.91 3.93
C TYR A 87 6.82 3.55 2.99
N ARG A 88 7.26 4.45 2.11
CA ARG A 88 6.39 5.18 1.18
C ARG A 88 5.74 4.26 0.16
N ILE A 89 6.52 3.39 -0.49
CA ILE A 89 5.96 2.47 -1.48
C ILE A 89 5.06 1.40 -0.81
N GLY A 90 5.44 0.92 0.36
CA GLY A 90 4.62 -0.01 1.14
C GLY A 90 3.27 0.60 1.52
N THR A 91 3.27 1.84 2.00
CA THR A 91 2.05 2.56 2.34
C THR A 91 1.15 2.78 1.11
N ALA A 92 1.73 3.16 -0.02
CA ALA A 92 0.99 3.36 -1.26
C ALA A 92 0.36 2.06 -1.77
N LEU A 93 1.09 0.95 -1.71
CA LEU A 93 0.57 -0.36 -2.08
C LEU A 93 -0.57 -0.81 -1.15
N TYR A 94 -0.46 -0.54 0.15
CA TYR A 94 -1.56 -0.77 1.10
C TYR A 94 -2.82 -0.01 0.67
N TRP A 95 -2.71 1.25 0.28
CA TRP A 95 -3.83 2.04 -0.21
C TRP A 95 -4.41 1.56 -1.54
N GLN A 96 -3.69 0.73 -2.29
CA GLN A 96 -4.18 0.06 -3.49
C GLN A 96 -4.75 -1.34 -3.23
N ASP A 97 -4.91 -1.73 -1.99
CA ASP A 97 -5.37 -3.08 -1.62
C ASP A 97 -4.41 -4.20 -2.05
N GLU A 98 -3.12 -3.88 -2.21
CA GLU A 98 -2.06 -4.84 -2.52
C GLU A 98 -1.28 -5.19 -1.24
N GLU A 99 -1.98 -5.76 -0.26
CA GLU A 99 -1.46 -5.95 1.10
C GLU A 99 -0.28 -6.91 1.16
N GLU A 100 -0.23 -7.97 0.34
CA GLU A 100 0.90 -8.90 0.32
C GLU A 100 2.18 -8.19 -0.11
N SER A 101 2.13 -7.41 -1.19
CA SER A 101 3.26 -6.61 -1.64
C SER A 101 3.63 -5.53 -0.62
N ALA A 102 2.63 -4.83 -0.10
CA ALA A 102 2.83 -3.79 0.91
C ALA A 102 3.57 -4.35 2.13
N LEU A 103 3.16 -5.52 2.62
CA LEU A 103 3.77 -6.19 3.77
C LEU A 103 5.26 -6.44 3.55
N THR A 104 5.65 -6.92 2.37
CA THR A 104 7.06 -7.17 2.04
C THR A 104 7.90 -5.89 2.14
N TYR A 105 7.42 -4.78 1.56
CA TYR A 105 8.13 -3.50 1.60
C TYR A 105 8.19 -2.91 3.01
N LEU A 106 7.10 -2.99 3.77
CA LEU A 106 7.04 -2.45 5.13
C LEU A 106 7.92 -3.24 6.09
N GLU A 107 7.99 -4.56 5.97
CA GLU A 107 8.90 -5.40 6.75
C GLU A 107 10.37 -5.07 6.44
N GLN A 108 10.70 -4.81 5.18
CA GLN A 108 12.04 -4.36 4.82
C GLN A 108 12.35 -2.97 5.40
N CYS A 109 11.37 -2.06 5.44
CA CYS A 109 11.53 -0.78 6.12
C CYS A 109 11.94 -0.98 7.58
N LEU A 110 11.25 -1.83 8.33
CA LEU A 110 11.58 -2.10 9.73
C LEU A 110 12.90 -2.82 9.92
N ALA A 111 13.30 -3.68 8.97
CA ALA A 111 14.60 -4.33 9.02
C ALA A 111 15.75 -3.32 8.90
N MET A 112 15.56 -2.25 8.12
CA MET A 112 16.54 -1.19 7.93
C MET A 112 16.45 -0.09 9.00
N ASP A 113 15.24 0.21 9.46
CA ASP A 113 14.96 1.23 10.48
C ASP A 113 13.95 0.70 11.50
N PRO A 114 14.43 -0.02 12.54
CA PRO A 114 13.55 -0.54 13.60
C PRO A 114 12.85 0.54 14.42
N SER A 115 13.28 1.80 14.33
CA SER A 115 12.69 2.93 15.07
C SER A 115 11.46 3.54 14.39
N ASN A 116 11.11 3.10 13.18
CA ASN A 116 9.91 3.59 12.50
C ASN A 116 8.66 3.20 13.30
N GLU A 117 7.92 4.19 13.79
CA GLU A 117 6.77 3.99 14.65
C GLU A 117 5.46 3.75 13.87
N ASP A 118 5.42 4.14 12.61
CA ASP A 118 4.21 4.07 11.79
C ASP A 118 4.06 2.72 11.03
N ALA A 119 5.17 2.14 10.61
CA ALA A 119 5.17 0.90 9.84
C ALA A 119 4.49 -0.29 10.56
N PRO A 120 4.69 -0.50 11.89
CA PRO A 120 4.04 -1.63 12.57
C PRO A 120 2.52 -1.63 12.50
N GLU A 121 1.88 -0.46 12.54
CA GLU A 121 0.43 -0.36 12.43
C GLU A 121 -0.06 -0.80 11.06
N ILE A 122 0.58 -0.31 10.00
CA ILE A 122 0.21 -0.67 8.62
C ILE A 122 0.48 -2.16 8.36
N ILE A 123 1.57 -2.70 8.90
CA ILE A 123 1.88 -4.14 8.82
C ILE A 123 0.74 -4.95 9.44
N ALA A 124 0.27 -4.56 10.62
CA ALA A 124 -0.84 -5.24 11.30
C ALA A 124 -2.12 -5.18 10.46
N GLU A 125 -2.41 -4.04 9.86
CA GLU A 125 -3.56 -3.88 8.95
C GLU A 125 -3.44 -4.78 7.72
N CYS A 126 -2.26 -4.87 7.11
CA CYS A 126 -2.01 -5.76 5.98
C CYS A 126 -2.25 -7.23 6.36
N LYS A 127 -1.69 -7.67 7.48
CA LYS A 127 -1.87 -9.04 7.97
C LYS A 127 -3.33 -9.36 8.24
N ALA A 128 -4.06 -8.44 8.87
CA ALA A 128 -5.48 -8.59 9.14
C ALA A 128 -6.31 -8.68 7.85
N ALA A 129 -6.01 -7.87 6.84
CA ALA A 129 -6.69 -7.89 5.55
C ALA A 129 -6.45 -9.20 4.80
N ILE A 130 -5.21 -9.70 4.78
CA ILE A 130 -4.86 -10.99 4.19
C ILE A 130 -5.62 -12.12 4.90
N GLN A 131 -5.62 -12.11 6.23
CA GLN A 131 -6.34 -13.10 7.04
C GLN A 131 -7.84 -13.13 6.71
N ARG A 132 -8.48 -11.98 6.62
CA ARG A 132 -9.92 -11.88 6.29
C ARG A 132 -10.28 -12.47 4.92
N ARG A 133 -9.36 -12.41 3.95
CA ARG A 133 -9.60 -12.93 2.59
C ARG A 133 -9.41 -14.43 2.48
N THR A 134 -8.53 -15.01 3.29
CA THR A 134 -8.06 -16.39 3.12
C THR A 134 -8.71 -17.38 4.07
N VAL A 135 -9.40 -16.90 5.12
CA VAL A 135 -9.91 -17.79 6.18
C VAL A 135 -11.41 -17.60 6.34
N VAL A 136 -12.15 -18.72 6.19
CA VAL A 136 -13.60 -18.81 6.50
C VAL A 136 -13.75 -19.59 7.80
N ARG A 137 -14.51 -19.06 8.77
CA ARG A 137 -14.77 -19.73 10.05
C ARG A 137 -15.62 -20.99 9.84
N PRO A 138 -15.39 -22.07 10.61
CA PRO A 138 -16.15 -23.32 10.46
C PRO A 138 -17.66 -23.16 10.46
N LEU A 139 -18.20 -22.29 11.33
CA LEU A 139 -19.65 -22.01 11.38
C LEU A 139 -20.16 -21.34 10.11
N GLU A 140 -19.37 -20.43 9.55
CA GLU A 140 -19.69 -19.75 8.29
C GLU A 140 -19.61 -20.73 7.10
N VAL A 141 -18.65 -21.65 7.13
CA VAL A 141 -18.53 -22.72 6.14
C VAL A 141 -19.78 -23.61 6.14
N GLN A 142 -20.25 -24.03 7.32
CA GLN A 142 -21.45 -24.85 7.44
C GLN A 142 -22.69 -24.13 6.90
N ARG A 143 -22.82 -22.83 7.18
CA ARG A 143 -23.90 -22.01 6.63
C ARG A 143 -23.84 -21.90 5.10
N LEU A 144 -22.65 -21.76 4.54
CA LEU A 144 -22.43 -21.75 3.10
C LEU A 144 -22.79 -23.09 2.46
N ILE A 145 -22.35 -24.18 3.07
CA ILE A 145 -22.67 -25.55 2.62
C ILE A 145 -24.19 -25.76 2.62
N ASP A 146 -24.88 -25.39 3.69
CA ASP A 146 -26.34 -25.49 3.80
C ASP A 146 -27.04 -24.63 2.74
N TYR A 147 -26.52 -23.46 2.45
CA TYR A 147 -27.04 -22.60 1.38
C TYR A 147 -26.83 -23.22 0.02
N PHE A 148 -25.67 -23.79 -0.27
CA PHE A 148 -25.34 -24.43 -1.55
C PHE A 148 -26.21 -25.67 -1.78
N ASP A 149 -26.40 -26.49 -0.75
CA ASP A 149 -27.29 -27.65 -0.82
C ASP A 149 -28.74 -27.26 -1.13
N ARG A 150 -29.22 -26.17 -0.51
CA ARG A 150 -30.60 -25.68 -0.76
C ARG A 150 -30.82 -25.08 -2.13
N ASN A 151 -29.75 -24.58 -2.80
CA ASN A 151 -29.79 -23.88 -4.07
C ASN A 151 -29.15 -24.68 -5.21
N ASP A 152 -28.84 -25.96 -5.01
CA ASP A 152 -28.25 -26.85 -6.01
C ASP A 152 -26.92 -26.35 -6.60
N PHE A 153 -26.10 -25.69 -5.79
CA PHE A 153 -24.75 -25.29 -6.21
C PHE A 153 -23.77 -26.47 -6.09
N ASN A 154 -22.91 -26.60 -7.08
CA ASN A 154 -21.85 -27.60 -7.07
C ASN A 154 -20.66 -27.10 -6.22
N TYR A 155 -20.31 -27.88 -5.22
CA TYR A 155 -19.15 -27.64 -4.39
C TYR A 155 -18.51 -28.96 -3.96
N ARG A 156 -17.28 -28.90 -3.48
CA ARG A 156 -16.61 -30.01 -2.81
C ARG A 156 -15.73 -29.49 -1.69
N VAL A 157 -15.54 -30.30 -0.67
CA VAL A 157 -14.61 -30.01 0.43
C VAL A 157 -13.45 -30.98 0.30
N GLU A 158 -12.24 -30.44 0.15
CA GLU A 158 -10.98 -31.19 0.12
C GLU A 158 -10.05 -30.65 1.19
N ASP A 159 -9.57 -31.56 2.06
CA ASP A 159 -8.73 -31.20 3.18
C ASP A 159 -9.36 -30.07 4.01
N GLN A 160 -8.77 -28.89 4.03
CA GLN A 160 -9.27 -27.72 4.74
C GLN A 160 -9.71 -26.61 3.79
N SER A 161 -10.17 -26.98 2.59
CA SER A 161 -10.60 -26.03 1.58
C SER A 161 -11.97 -26.36 1.04
N LEU A 162 -12.80 -25.34 0.86
CA LEU A 162 -14.07 -25.43 0.18
C LEU A 162 -13.87 -24.95 -1.26
N HIS A 163 -14.21 -25.82 -2.23
CA HIS A 163 -14.07 -25.56 -3.65
C HIS A 163 -15.45 -25.39 -4.27
N MET A 164 -15.63 -24.31 -5.03
CA MET A 164 -16.90 -24.02 -5.65
C MET A 164 -16.73 -23.41 -7.03
N GLY A 165 -17.54 -23.88 -8.00
CA GLY A 165 -17.66 -23.27 -9.31
C GLY A 165 -18.96 -22.50 -9.44
N ILE A 166 -18.94 -21.25 -9.91
CA ILE A 166 -20.11 -20.44 -10.26
C ILE A 166 -19.90 -19.91 -11.67
N GLY A 167 -20.76 -20.34 -12.60
CA GLY A 167 -20.61 -19.95 -14.00
C GLY A 167 -19.24 -20.35 -14.56
N ARG A 168 -18.43 -19.38 -14.97
CA ARG A 168 -17.05 -19.60 -15.44
C ARG A 168 -16.00 -19.39 -14.34
N GLY A 169 -16.44 -19.00 -13.14
CA GLY A 169 -15.56 -18.75 -12.00
C GLY A 169 -15.33 -20.00 -11.18
N TYR A 170 -14.15 -20.09 -10.58
CA TYR A 170 -13.78 -21.13 -9.63
C TYR A 170 -13.23 -20.49 -8.37
N PHE A 171 -13.77 -20.84 -7.21
CA PHE A 171 -13.42 -20.23 -5.93
C PHE A 171 -12.93 -21.28 -4.96
N ILE A 172 -11.88 -20.95 -4.23
CA ILE A 172 -11.31 -21.80 -3.17
C ILE A 172 -11.30 -20.99 -1.89
N PHE A 173 -11.93 -21.51 -0.84
CA PHE A 173 -11.92 -20.92 0.51
C PHE A 173 -11.17 -21.83 1.45
N SER A 174 -10.16 -21.29 2.15
CA SER A 174 -9.44 -22.01 3.19
C SER A 174 -10.28 -22.01 4.47
N ILE A 175 -10.33 -23.17 5.14
CA ILE A 175 -11.09 -23.34 6.38
C ILE A 175 -10.12 -23.20 7.56
N ALA A 176 -10.41 -22.29 8.51
CA ALA A 176 -9.64 -22.17 9.73
C ALA A 176 -9.93 -23.33 10.68
N ASN A 177 -8.86 -23.92 11.23
CA ASN A 177 -9.01 -24.89 12.33
C ASN A 177 -9.15 -24.12 13.65
N GLU A 178 -10.28 -24.36 14.37
CA GLU A 178 -10.40 -23.93 15.76
C GLU A 178 -9.63 -24.91 16.64
N GLY A 179 -8.69 -24.43 17.44
CA GLY A 179 -8.03 -25.19 18.50
C GLY A 179 -6.59 -25.63 18.24
N THR A 180 -5.91 -25.05 17.29
CA THR A 180 -4.45 -25.21 17.15
C THR A 180 -3.70 -23.97 17.61
#